data_a842deb8d2e5a0f08f9530c3a54a3982
#
_entry.id   a842deb8d2e5a0f08f9530c3a54a3982
#
_cell.length_a   1.000
_cell.length_b   1.000
_cell.length_c   1.000
_cell.angle_alpha   90.00
_cell.angle_beta   90.00
_cell.angle_gamma   90.00
#
_symmetry.space_group_name_H-M   'P 1'
#
loop_
_entity.id
_entity.type
_entity.pdbx_description
1 polymer ?
#
loop_
_entity_poly.entity_id
_entity_poly.type
_entity_poly.pdbx_seq_one_letter_code
_entity_poly.pdbx_strand_id
1 'polypeptide(L)'
;MSQGIGSWVAMVALAGALAFSSGATAQTAAAPAENAAPTADNAVMLTVFLKHDQSRPLGELNAQLERQGFYKAFPPAGIEVVSWYVMMGVGQVVTLRLPASRLREVNRLFENMAWGAYRTEFYPTYDYKAVGIANHEKAKQ
;
A
#
# COMPACT_ATOMS: atom_id res chain seq x y z
N MET A 1 -7.39 -21.81 -87.68
CA MET A 1 -8.16 -23.08 -87.48
C MET A 1 -8.51 -23.10 -86.03
N SER A 2 -9.72 -22.77 -85.79
CA SER A 2 -10.85 -23.57 -85.28
C SER A 2 -10.82 -23.76 -83.77
N GLN A 3 -11.62 -22.96 -83.06
CA GLN A 3 -12.90 -23.33 -82.41
C GLN A 3 -12.70 -24.22 -81.19
N GLY A 4 -13.20 -23.85 -80.07
CA GLY A 4 -14.50 -24.17 -79.55
C GLY A 4 -14.78 -23.70 -78.15
N ILE A 5 -15.91 -23.19 -78.10
CA ILE A 5 -16.80 -22.69 -77.08
C ILE A 5 -17.08 -23.71 -75.98
N GLY A 6 -17.23 -23.25 -74.76
CA GLY A 6 -17.77 -24.07 -73.66
C GLY A 6 -18.08 -23.25 -72.41
N SER A 7 -19.19 -22.51 -72.46
CA SER A 7 -19.86 -21.86 -71.35
C SER A 7 -20.50 -22.90 -70.43
N TRP A 8 -20.31 -22.89 -69.13
CA TRP A 8 -21.24 -23.42 -68.15
C TRP A 8 -21.25 -22.54 -66.90
N VAL A 9 -22.37 -22.00 -66.67
CA VAL A 9 -22.83 -21.30 -65.46
C VAL A 9 -23.19 -22.30 -64.40
N ALA A 10 -22.76 -22.10 -63.17
CA ALA A 10 -23.39 -22.62 -61.95
C ALA A 10 -22.94 -21.77 -60.78
N MET A 11 -23.67 -20.85 -60.40
CA MET A 11 -24.64 -20.70 -59.31
C MET A 11 -24.17 -21.14 -57.92
N VAL A 12 -23.90 -20.10 -57.10
CA VAL A 12 -24.35 -19.87 -55.73
C VAL A 12 -24.13 -20.92 -54.65
N ALA A 13 -23.40 -20.53 -53.62
CA ALA A 13 -23.84 -20.71 -52.23
C ALA A 13 -23.19 -19.64 -51.35
N LEU A 14 -24.01 -18.70 -50.93
CA LEU A 14 -23.73 -17.68 -49.93
C LEU A 14 -23.85 -18.36 -48.54
N ALA A 15 -22.74 -18.70 -47.92
CA ALA A 15 -22.72 -19.10 -46.51
C ALA A 15 -22.17 -17.96 -45.69
N GLY A 16 -23.06 -17.18 -45.09
CA GLY A 16 -22.73 -16.14 -44.14
C GLY A 16 -22.17 -16.74 -42.84
N ALA A 17 -20.87 -16.60 -42.63
CA ALA A 17 -20.27 -16.83 -41.34
C ALA A 17 -20.37 -15.54 -40.52
N LEU A 18 -21.32 -15.48 -39.61
CA LEU A 18 -21.39 -14.49 -38.57
C LEU A 18 -20.25 -14.78 -37.58
N ALA A 19 -19.13 -14.09 -37.77
CA ALA A 19 -18.06 -14.04 -36.78
C ALA A 19 -18.53 -13.16 -35.61
N PHE A 20 -19.01 -13.78 -34.53
CA PHE A 20 -19.14 -13.10 -33.25
C PHE A 20 -17.76 -12.80 -32.73
N SER A 21 -17.30 -11.60 -32.98
CA SER A 21 -16.13 -11.03 -32.28
C SER A 21 -16.54 -10.76 -30.85
N SER A 22 -16.33 -11.73 -29.96
CA SER A 22 -16.36 -11.49 -28.52
C SER A 22 -15.20 -10.58 -28.18
N GLY A 23 -15.44 -9.28 -28.18
CA GLY A 23 -14.52 -8.30 -27.63
C GLY A 23 -14.39 -8.53 -26.15
N ALA A 24 -13.42 -9.34 -25.75
CA ALA A 24 -12.95 -9.34 -24.37
C ALA A 24 -12.33 -7.98 -24.10
N THR A 25 -13.10 -7.07 -23.55
CA THR A 25 -12.55 -5.86 -22.92
C THR A 25 -11.73 -6.34 -21.73
N ALA A 26 -10.44 -6.49 -21.93
CA ALA A 26 -9.51 -6.63 -20.81
C ALA A 26 -9.68 -5.35 -19.98
N GLN A 27 -10.41 -5.46 -18.88
CA GLN A 27 -10.50 -4.42 -17.87
C GLN A 27 -9.12 -4.33 -17.25
N THR A 28 -8.30 -3.40 -17.75
CA THR A 28 -7.03 -3.04 -17.16
C THR A 28 -7.36 -2.51 -15.77
N ALA A 29 -7.19 -3.34 -14.75
CA ALA A 29 -7.26 -2.87 -13.38
C ALA A 29 -6.21 -1.76 -13.27
N ALA A 30 -6.66 -0.53 -13.11
CA ALA A 30 -5.77 0.60 -12.86
C ALA A 30 -4.90 0.23 -11.64
N ALA A 31 -3.58 0.23 -11.83
CA ALA A 31 -2.66 0.07 -10.71
C ALA A 31 -3.06 1.10 -9.64
N PRO A 32 -3.15 0.70 -8.35
CA PRO A 32 -3.46 1.63 -7.29
C PRO A 32 -2.50 2.81 -7.39
N ALA A 33 -3.03 4.02 -7.44
CA ALA A 33 -2.20 5.22 -7.50
C ALA A 33 -1.26 5.20 -6.29
N GLU A 34 0.03 5.14 -6.50
CA GLU A 34 1.08 4.96 -5.49
C GLU A 34 1.04 6.08 -4.43
N ASN A 35 0.39 7.21 -4.74
CA ASN A 35 0.24 8.37 -3.89
C ASN A 35 -1.22 8.66 -3.48
N ALA A 36 -2.13 7.70 -3.60
CA ALA A 36 -3.50 7.90 -3.17
C ALA A 36 -3.56 8.17 -1.66
N ALA A 37 -4.35 9.16 -1.23
CA ALA A 37 -4.62 9.38 0.17
C ALA A 37 -5.31 8.16 0.81
N PRO A 38 -5.11 7.88 2.11
CA PRO A 38 -5.80 6.78 2.78
C PRO A 38 -7.32 7.02 2.75
N THR A 39 -8.05 5.98 2.34
CA THR A 39 -9.51 5.91 2.38
C THR A 39 -9.94 4.74 3.25
N ALA A 40 -11.22 4.65 3.58
CA ALA A 40 -11.76 3.52 4.36
C ALA A 40 -11.42 2.15 3.73
N ASP A 41 -11.36 2.10 2.40
CA ASP A 41 -11.21 0.84 1.65
C ASP A 41 -9.75 0.44 1.39
N ASN A 42 -8.81 1.40 1.40
CA ASN A 42 -7.40 1.15 1.08
C ASN A 42 -6.45 1.40 2.25
N ALA A 43 -6.94 1.97 3.36
CA ALA A 43 -6.11 2.33 4.49
C ALA A 43 -5.82 1.14 5.38
N VAL A 44 -4.56 0.98 5.72
CA VAL A 44 -4.10 0.12 6.80
C VAL A 44 -3.51 0.98 7.91
N MET A 45 -3.60 0.51 9.14
CA MET A 45 -2.86 1.08 10.24
C MET A 45 -1.60 0.26 10.47
N LEU A 46 -0.51 0.96 10.74
CA LEU A 46 0.79 0.38 11.01
C LEU A 46 1.37 1.00 12.28
N THR A 47 1.56 0.18 13.31
CA THR A 47 2.27 0.60 14.51
C THR A 47 3.73 0.22 14.40
N VAL A 48 4.60 1.20 14.56
CA VAL A 48 6.05 1.04 14.49
C VAL A 48 6.66 1.36 15.85
N PHE A 49 7.42 0.42 16.38
CA PHE A 49 8.26 0.61 17.56
C PHE A 49 9.65 1.01 17.12
N LEU A 50 10.12 2.13 17.65
CA LEU A 50 11.45 2.68 17.44
C LEU A 50 12.23 2.51 18.75
N LYS A 51 12.79 1.31 18.94
CA LYS A 51 13.49 0.94 20.19
C LYS A 51 14.88 1.55 20.21
N HIS A 52 15.17 2.29 21.28
CA HIS A 52 16.49 2.89 21.47
C HIS A 52 17.58 1.82 21.66
N ASP A 53 18.72 2.05 21.08
CA ASP A 53 19.93 1.35 21.46
C ASP A 53 20.44 1.92 22.78
N GLN A 54 20.13 1.24 23.89
CA GLN A 54 20.47 1.68 25.24
C GLN A 54 21.97 1.58 25.57
N SER A 55 22.79 1.04 24.67
CA SER A 55 24.25 1.05 24.83
C SER A 55 24.85 2.42 24.51
N ARG A 56 24.05 3.36 23.99
CA ARG A 56 24.47 4.70 23.56
C ARG A 56 23.61 5.80 24.21
N PRO A 57 24.22 6.92 24.58
CA PRO A 57 23.49 8.08 25.09
C PRO A 57 22.46 8.59 24.08
N LEU A 58 21.29 9.05 24.56
CA LEU A 58 20.21 9.56 23.71
C LEU A 58 20.66 10.71 22.79
N GLY A 59 21.57 11.58 23.27
CA GLY A 59 22.11 12.66 22.46
C GLY A 59 22.84 12.19 21.21
N GLU A 60 23.57 11.08 21.29
CA GLU A 60 24.25 10.49 20.14
C GLU A 60 23.27 9.89 19.14
N LEU A 61 22.21 9.23 19.63
CA LEU A 61 21.14 8.68 18.79
C LEU A 61 20.42 9.80 18.03
N ASN A 62 20.08 10.88 18.72
CA ASN A 62 19.43 12.05 18.10
C ASN A 62 20.34 12.71 17.04
N ALA A 63 21.61 12.92 17.36
CA ALA A 63 22.57 13.46 16.39
C ALA A 63 22.72 12.55 15.16
N GLN A 64 22.62 11.23 15.33
CA GLN A 64 22.64 10.30 14.23
C GLN A 64 21.39 10.43 13.35
N LEU A 65 20.19 10.52 13.95
CA LEU A 65 18.91 10.71 13.21
C LEU A 65 18.92 12.02 12.42
N GLU A 66 19.46 13.08 12.99
CA GLU A 66 19.63 14.38 12.30
C GLU A 66 20.54 14.24 11.07
N ARG A 67 21.71 13.60 11.21
CA ARG A 67 22.63 13.36 10.09
C ARG A 67 22.00 12.48 9.00
N GLN A 68 21.19 11.49 9.39
CA GLN A 68 20.47 10.63 8.46
C GLN A 68 19.27 11.34 7.81
N GLY A 69 18.88 12.51 8.29
CA GLY A 69 17.75 13.27 7.75
C GLY A 69 16.39 12.70 8.12
N PHE A 70 16.30 11.89 9.18
CA PHE A 70 15.06 11.21 9.60
C PHE A 70 13.88 12.20 9.72
N TYR A 71 14.04 13.26 10.49
CA TYR A 71 12.96 14.24 10.73
C TYR A 71 12.62 15.11 9.51
N LYS A 72 13.44 15.11 8.46
CA LYS A 72 13.11 15.76 7.18
C LYS A 72 12.23 14.86 6.30
N ALA A 73 12.41 13.55 6.42
CA ALA A 73 11.72 12.57 5.58
C ALA A 73 10.50 11.95 6.27
N PHE A 74 10.47 11.95 7.61
CA PHE A 74 9.39 11.35 8.38
C PHE A 74 8.58 12.41 9.14
N PRO A 75 7.24 12.39 9.07
CA PRO A 75 6.42 11.47 8.29
C PRO A 75 6.41 11.80 6.80
N PRO A 76 6.30 10.78 5.90
CA PRO A 76 6.16 11.01 4.46
C PRO A 76 4.88 11.77 4.13
N ALA A 77 4.92 12.60 3.10
CA ALA A 77 3.76 13.36 2.65
C ALA A 77 2.56 12.45 2.35
N GLY A 78 1.36 12.83 2.80
CA GLY A 78 0.12 12.08 2.59
C GLY A 78 -0.04 10.82 3.45
N ILE A 79 0.83 10.59 4.43
CA ILE A 79 0.67 9.56 5.46
C ILE A 79 0.23 10.23 6.75
N GLU A 80 -0.89 9.75 7.31
CA GLU A 80 -1.43 10.26 8.56
C GLU A 80 -0.66 9.69 9.75
N VAL A 81 -0.22 10.54 10.66
CA VAL A 81 0.27 10.13 11.97
C VAL A 81 -0.90 10.10 12.94
N VAL A 82 -1.38 8.91 13.27
CA VAL A 82 -2.49 8.71 14.21
C VAL A 82 -2.03 8.97 15.65
N SER A 83 -0.85 8.50 15.98
CA SER A 83 -0.24 8.74 17.30
C SER A 83 1.27 8.64 17.23
N TRP A 84 1.95 9.38 18.11
CA TRP A 84 3.40 9.31 18.27
C TRP A 84 3.74 9.56 19.74
N TYR A 85 4.18 8.53 20.43
CA TYR A 85 4.46 8.57 21.87
C TYR A 85 5.85 8.09 22.18
N VAL A 86 6.36 8.51 23.32
CA VAL A 86 7.57 7.96 23.93
C VAL A 86 7.14 6.94 25.00
N MET A 87 7.66 5.74 24.88
CA MET A 87 7.58 4.70 25.91
C MET A 87 8.87 4.71 26.69
N MET A 88 8.81 5.13 27.96
CA MET A 88 10.00 5.21 28.81
C MET A 88 10.68 3.83 28.93
N GLY A 89 11.99 3.81 28.76
CA GLY A 89 12.79 2.58 28.80
C GLY A 89 12.75 1.72 27.54
N VAL A 90 11.91 2.10 26.53
CA VAL A 90 11.82 1.39 25.24
C VAL A 90 12.30 2.27 24.10
N GLY A 91 11.64 3.41 23.91
CA GLY A 91 11.87 4.31 22.78
C GLY A 91 10.59 5.00 22.36
N GLN A 92 10.38 5.13 21.06
CA GLN A 92 9.17 5.75 20.52
C GLN A 92 8.24 4.69 19.92
N VAL A 93 6.95 4.96 19.95
CA VAL A 93 5.92 4.20 19.24
C VAL A 93 5.11 5.18 18.40
N VAL A 94 5.01 4.89 17.11
CA VAL A 94 4.23 5.68 16.17
C VAL A 94 3.21 4.79 15.48
N THR A 95 1.97 5.27 15.39
CA THR A 95 0.92 4.61 14.62
C THR A 95 0.60 5.48 13.42
N LEU A 96 0.70 4.90 12.25
CA LEU A 96 0.46 5.53 10.95
C LEU A 96 -0.83 4.99 10.35
N ARG A 97 -1.52 5.82 9.54
CA ARG A 97 -2.56 5.37 8.63
C ARG A 97 -2.12 5.70 7.22
N LEU A 98 -2.09 4.67 6.36
CA LEU A 98 -1.53 4.80 5.02
C LEU A 98 -2.20 3.81 4.05
N PRO A 99 -2.20 4.08 2.74
CA PRO A 99 -2.59 3.09 1.75
C PRO A 99 -1.65 1.86 1.81
N ALA A 100 -2.20 0.66 1.67
CA ALA A 100 -1.42 -0.58 1.70
C ALA A 100 -0.29 -0.59 0.66
N SER A 101 -0.48 0.07 -0.49
CA SER A 101 0.53 0.22 -1.55
C SER A 101 1.79 0.96 -1.10
N ARG A 102 1.69 1.78 -0.05
CA ARG A 102 2.81 2.59 0.49
C ARG A 102 3.54 1.95 1.67
N LEU A 103 3.16 0.74 2.09
CA LEU A 103 3.84 0.03 3.19
C LEU A 103 5.34 -0.11 2.94
N ARG A 104 5.73 -0.48 1.71
CA ARG A 104 7.14 -0.63 1.35
C ARG A 104 7.92 0.69 1.43
N GLU A 105 7.31 1.80 1.03
CA GLU A 105 7.92 3.14 1.13
C GLU A 105 8.25 3.47 2.58
N VAL A 106 7.28 3.29 3.49
CA VAL A 106 7.46 3.53 4.92
C VAL A 106 8.54 2.63 5.51
N ASN A 107 8.51 1.33 5.21
CA ASN A 107 9.54 0.41 5.69
C ASN A 107 10.94 0.87 5.26
N ARG A 108 11.12 1.19 3.97
CA ARG A 108 12.41 1.63 3.45
C ARG A 108 12.88 2.96 4.01
N LEU A 109 11.96 3.86 4.34
CA LEU A 109 12.31 5.10 5.01
C LEU A 109 12.98 4.81 6.37
N PHE A 110 12.37 3.94 7.18
CA PHE A 110 12.94 3.55 8.47
C PHE A 110 14.27 2.81 8.31
N GLU A 111 14.37 1.89 7.35
CA GLU A 111 15.62 1.17 7.05
C GLU A 111 16.77 2.13 6.74
N ASN A 112 16.51 3.14 5.92
CA ASN A 112 17.53 4.06 5.44
C ASN A 112 17.86 5.18 6.44
N MET A 113 16.89 5.61 7.25
CA MET A 113 17.01 6.86 8.03
C MET A 113 16.91 6.68 9.54
N ALA A 114 16.45 5.52 10.02
CA ALA A 114 16.31 5.28 11.46
C ALA A 114 17.22 4.15 11.98
N TRP A 115 17.63 3.22 11.12
CA TRP A 115 18.51 2.13 11.55
C TRP A 115 19.88 2.63 11.99
N GLY A 116 20.44 1.96 12.98
CA GLY A 116 21.65 2.40 13.66
C GLY A 116 21.39 3.32 14.85
N ALA A 117 20.30 4.11 14.82
CA ALA A 117 19.80 4.83 15.99
C ALA A 117 18.66 4.06 16.68
N TYR A 118 17.82 3.40 15.89
CA TYR A 118 16.71 2.59 16.38
C TYR A 118 16.77 1.14 15.85
N ARG A 119 16.25 0.23 16.65
CA ARG A 119 15.75 -1.07 16.22
C ARG A 119 14.26 -0.92 15.98
N THR A 120 13.79 -1.30 14.81
CA THR A 120 12.41 -1.09 14.38
C THR A 120 11.62 -2.39 14.35
N GLU A 121 10.37 -2.33 14.82
CA GLU A 121 9.41 -3.43 14.72
C GLU A 121 8.12 -2.88 14.14
N PHE A 122 7.49 -3.61 13.22
CA PHE A 122 6.34 -3.18 12.44
C PHE A 122 5.17 -4.12 12.70
N TYR A 123 4.03 -3.56 13.10
CA TYR A 123 2.83 -4.32 13.41
C TYR A 123 1.63 -3.74 12.66
N PRO A 124 1.02 -4.47 11.71
CA PRO A 124 -0.31 -4.13 11.21
C PRO A 124 -1.28 -4.02 12.40
N THR A 125 -2.04 -2.94 12.43
CA THR A 125 -2.90 -2.60 13.56
C THR A 125 -4.28 -2.22 13.04
N TYR A 126 -5.31 -2.37 13.85
CA TYR A 126 -6.64 -1.83 13.58
C TYR A 126 -7.22 -1.18 14.84
N ASP A 127 -8.10 -0.21 14.62
CA ASP A 127 -8.76 0.49 15.72
C ASP A 127 -9.91 -0.37 16.29
N TYR A 128 -9.70 -0.85 17.50
CA TYR A 128 -10.70 -1.63 18.25
C TYR A 128 -11.46 -0.80 19.28
N LYS A 129 -11.14 0.49 19.45
CA LYS A 129 -11.64 1.32 20.54
C LYS A 129 -13.16 1.36 20.60
N ALA A 130 -13.82 1.63 19.49
CA ALA A 130 -15.28 1.73 19.46
C ALA A 130 -15.95 0.40 19.84
N VAL A 131 -15.45 -0.71 19.31
CA VAL A 131 -15.95 -2.06 19.60
C VAL A 131 -15.67 -2.44 21.05
N GLY A 132 -14.46 -2.17 21.55
CA GLY A 132 -14.08 -2.45 22.92
C GLY A 132 -14.95 -1.69 23.95
N ILE A 133 -15.21 -0.40 23.71
CA ILE A 133 -16.07 0.41 24.57
C ILE A 133 -17.52 -0.11 24.52
N ALA A 134 -18.05 -0.41 23.34
CA ALA A 134 -19.41 -0.96 23.21
C ALA A 134 -19.58 -2.30 23.95
N ASN A 135 -18.58 -3.17 23.88
CA ASN A 135 -18.60 -4.44 24.62
C ASN A 135 -18.55 -4.23 26.13
N HIS A 136 -17.74 -3.28 26.59
CA HIS A 136 -17.66 -2.92 28.00
C HIS A 136 -19.01 -2.41 28.53
N GLU A 137 -19.70 -1.50 27.80
CA GLU A 137 -20.99 -1.00 28.22
C GLU A 137 -22.08 -2.09 28.23
N LYS A 138 -22.06 -3.02 27.29
CA LYS A 138 -22.97 -4.18 27.31
C LYS A 138 -22.75 -5.09 28.52
N ALA A 139 -21.52 -5.28 28.96
CA ALA A 139 -21.20 -6.13 30.09
C ALA A 139 -21.62 -5.54 31.46
N LYS A 140 -21.99 -4.26 31.53
CA LYS A 140 -22.50 -3.60 32.74
C LYS A 140 -24.02 -3.73 32.93
N GLN A 141 -24.74 -4.20 31.92
CA GLN A 141 -26.19 -4.39 31.92
C GLN A 141 -26.55 -5.77 32.47
#